data_5d21dfa4d344a93e255cb0d9c050d60f
#
_entry.id   5d21dfa4d344a93e255cb0d9c050d60f
#
_cell.length_a   1.000
_cell.length_b   1.000
_cell.length_c   1.000
_cell.angle_alpha   90.00
_cell.angle_beta   90.00
_cell.angle_gamma   90.00
#
_symmetry.space_group_name_H-M   'P 1'
#
loop_
_entity.id
_entity.type
_entity.pdbx_description
1 polymer ?
#
loop_
_entity_poly.entity_id
_entity_poly.type
_entity_poly.pdbx_seq_one_letter_code
_entity_poly.pdbx_strand_id
1 'polypeptide(L)'
;ITAPSPSSSDASQYIAPGQAFFVQNNATGNGSITFEEADKATGQAQVSIFSTYTNFYINSRLYKASALQNGEMESDAIGLRFNENYTTIGSDEDASKLANPGENYAIVNNGFKSIDKQNIPTDGHQIDLLMMNYEDTAYSLSFNLGNQPETLKVYLNDNYLNTQTELTESITYDFTVDANVPESIDQNRFHLSFEEVPLNNQNFNAGQVRLYPNPVVNQLQIELPASVEINSVQVFNTLGQKVLTTTQSQVDVSRLASGVYVVEVETSAGKVSKKIIKK
;
A
#
# COMPACT_ATOMS: atom_id res chain seq x y z
N ILE A 1 25.00 26.44 9.61
CA ILE A 1 24.43 25.17 9.13
C ILE A 1 23.22 25.53 8.30
N THR A 2 23.34 25.48 6.98
CA THR A 2 22.17 25.52 6.12
C THR A 2 21.69 24.11 5.95
N ALA A 3 20.60 23.74 6.66
CA ALA A 3 19.89 22.54 6.32
C ALA A 3 19.27 22.75 4.93
N PRO A 4 19.46 21.86 3.96
CA PRO A 4 18.58 21.84 2.81
C PRO A 4 17.17 21.61 3.35
N SER A 5 16.27 22.55 3.13
CA SER A 5 14.86 22.36 3.42
C SER A 5 14.23 21.79 2.15
N PRO A 6 14.03 20.48 2.04
CA PRO A 6 13.21 19.97 0.97
C PRO A 6 11.79 20.50 1.17
N SER A 7 11.20 20.97 0.11
CA SER A 7 9.87 21.61 0.12
C SER A 7 8.72 20.69 0.54
N SER A 8 9.00 19.42 0.84
CA SER A 8 8.03 18.38 1.19
C SER A 8 8.41 17.56 2.44
N SER A 9 9.46 17.96 3.17
CA SER A 9 9.89 17.25 4.39
C SER A 9 9.36 17.95 5.63
N ASP A 10 8.87 17.18 6.60
CA ASP A 10 8.58 17.66 7.96
C ASP A 10 9.86 18.01 8.75
N ALA A 11 11.04 17.76 8.16
CA ALA A 11 12.31 18.11 8.77
C ALA A 11 12.47 19.62 8.84
N SER A 12 12.83 20.13 10.00
CA SER A 12 13.13 21.53 10.21
C SER A 12 14.62 21.73 10.51
N GLN A 13 15.09 22.98 10.43
CA GLN A 13 16.43 23.35 10.88
C GLN A 13 16.61 23.23 12.42
N TYR A 14 15.51 22.97 13.12
CA TYR A 14 15.52 22.84 14.59
C TYR A 14 15.50 21.38 14.99
N ILE A 15 16.36 21.01 15.92
CA ILE A 15 16.46 19.66 16.47
C ILE A 15 15.62 19.66 17.75
N ALA A 16 14.60 18.79 17.80
CA ALA A 16 13.78 18.64 18.99
C ALA A 16 14.53 17.87 20.10
N PRO A 17 14.20 18.12 21.38
CA PRO A 17 14.76 17.34 22.47
C PRO A 17 14.53 15.82 22.26
N GLY A 18 15.60 15.03 22.34
CA GLY A 18 15.54 13.59 22.10
C GLY A 18 15.53 13.15 20.63
N GLN A 19 15.60 14.08 19.70
CA GLN A 19 15.70 13.76 18.27
C GLN A 19 17.13 13.34 17.92
N ALA A 20 17.28 12.17 17.28
CA ALA A 20 18.52 11.75 16.66
C ALA A 20 18.70 12.40 15.29
N PHE A 21 19.91 12.72 14.91
CA PHE A 21 20.27 13.28 13.61
C PHE A 21 21.66 12.85 13.20
N PHE A 22 21.90 12.83 11.90
CA PHE A 22 23.23 12.57 11.35
C PHE A 22 23.91 13.87 10.93
N VAL A 23 25.24 13.86 11.06
CA VAL A 23 26.08 14.96 10.61
C VAL A 23 27.08 14.45 9.60
N GLN A 24 27.11 15.07 8.44
CA GLN A 24 28.11 14.77 7.42
C GLN A 24 29.16 15.89 7.37
N ASN A 25 30.43 15.52 7.50
CA ASN A 25 31.53 16.43 7.24
C ASN A 25 31.86 16.45 5.74
N ASN A 26 31.60 17.57 5.08
CA ASN A 26 31.86 17.77 3.65
C ASN A 26 33.28 18.26 3.36
N ALA A 27 34.11 18.44 4.38
CA ALA A 27 35.52 18.86 4.26
C ALA A 27 36.49 17.72 4.57
N THR A 28 37.69 17.82 4.03
CA THR A 28 38.77 16.91 4.40
C THR A 28 39.26 17.22 5.82
N GLY A 29 39.32 16.21 6.69
CA GLY A 29 39.80 16.33 8.08
C GLY A 29 38.68 16.10 9.11
N ASN A 30 39.05 16.28 10.38
CA ASN A 30 38.12 16.11 11.49
C ASN A 30 37.15 17.32 11.56
N GLY A 31 35.85 17.07 11.59
CA GLY A 31 34.83 18.07 11.87
C GLY A 31 34.42 18.04 13.34
N SER A 32 33.92 19.15 13.86
CA SER A 32 33.30 19.23 15.17
C SER A 32 32.01 20.01 15.09
N ILE A 33 31.01 19.61 15.86
CA ILE A 33 29.79 20.38 16.11
C ILE A 33 29.81 20.79 17.57
N THR A 34 29.54 22.08 17.83
CA THR A 34 29.39 22.62 19.17
C THR A 34 27.95 23.13 19.31
N PHE A 35 27.29 22.77 20.39
CA PHE A 35 25.97 23.32 20.77
C PHE A 35 26.17 24.23 21.96
N GLU A 36 25.68 25.45 21.88
CA GLU A 36 25.71 26.43 22.94
C GLU A 36 24.30 26.73 23.43
N GLU A 37 24.16 27.26 24.64
CA GLU A 37 22.86 27.66 25.17
C GLU A 37 22.15 28.70 24.30
N ALA A 38 22.95 29.56 23.62
CA ALA A 38 22.46 30.57 22.68
C ALA A 38 21.84 29.98 21.40
N ASP A 39 22.13 28.69 21.08
CA ASP A 39 21.56 27.99 19.92
C ASP A 39 20.12 27.49 20.18
N LYS A 40 19.63 27.59 21.41
CA LYS A 40 18.28 27.21 21.76
C LYS A 40 17.28 28.15 21.12
N ALA A 41 16.43 27.59 20.27
CA ALA A 41 15.30 28.31 19.71
C ALA A 41 14.11 28.24 20.66
N THR A 42 13.47 29.38 20.94
CA THR A 42 12.24 29.47 21.74
C THR A 42 11.03 29.69 20.85
N GLY A 43 9.88 29.10 21.23
CA GLY A 43 8.61 29.34 20.51
C GLY A 43 8.49 28.58 19.19
N GLN A 44 9.38 27.63 18.88
CA GLN A 44 9.27 26.79 17.72
C GLN A 44 8.25 25.69 17.98
N ALA A 45 7.35 25.47 17.02
CA ALA A 45 6.46 24.31 17.07
C ALA A 45 7.31 23.04 17.02
N GLN A 46 7.04 22.10 17.91
CA GLN A 46 7.65 20.79 17.85
C GLN A 46 7.21 20.12 16.55
N VAL A 47 8.18 19.75 15.71
CA VAL A 47 7.88 18.97 14.52
C VAL A 47 7.25 17.66 14.98
N SER A 48 6.08 17.32 14.44
CA SER A 48 5.44 16.05 14.76
C SER A 48 6.33 14.91 14.25
N ILE A 49 7.07 14.29 15.16
CA ILE A 49 7.91 13.11 14.84
C ILE A 49 7.03 11.92 14.47
N PHE A 50 5.74 12.00 14.78
CA PHE A 50 4.71 10.99 14.50
C PHE A 50 3.68 11.57 13.53
N SER A 51 4.11 11.99 12.32
CA SER A 51 3.14 12.29 11.29
C SER A 51 2.44 10.99 10.93
N THR A 52 1.12 11.00 10.94
CA THR A 52 0.32 9.93 10.33
C THR A 52 0.63 9.97 8.83
N TYR A 53 1.34 8.95 8.34
CA TYR A 53 1.56 8.81 6.90
C TYR A 53 0.21 8.62 6.22
N THR A 54 -0.20 9.58 5.40
CA THR A 54 -1.41 9.46 4.57
C THR A 54 -1.12 8.80 3.23
N ASN A 55 0.17 8.70 2.87
CA ASN A 55 0.64 8.13 1.63
C ASN A 55 0.92 6.62 1.79
N PHE A 56 0.86 5.89 0.70
CA PHE A 56 1.26 4.49 0.68
C PHE A 56 2.72 4.34 1.11
N TYR A 57 2.98 3.38 2.00
CA TYR A 57 4.34 3.09 2.48
C TYR A 57 4.57 1.60 2.66
N ILE A 58 5.85 1.21 2.56
CA ILE A 58 6.34 -0.12 2.93
C ILE A 58 7.53 0.09 3.86
N ASN A 59 7.45 -0.42 5.07
CA ASN A 59 8.59 -0.58 5.97
C ASN A 59 9.00 -2.04 5.97
N SER A 60 10.30 -2.30 5.89
CA SER A 60 10.82 -3.66 6.03
C SER A 60 12.00 -3.68 6.98
N ARG A 61 12.06 -4.74 7.79
CA ARG A 61 13.11 -4.96 8.78
C ARG A 61 13.71 -6.34 8.60
N LEU A 62 15.03 -6.38 8.62
CA LEU A 62 15.81 -7.63 8.59
C LEU A 62 16.15 -8.04 10.01
N TYR A 63 15.81 -9.26 10.37
CA TYR A 63 16.15 -9.88 11.64
C TYR A 63 16.95 -11.16 11.41
N LYS A 64 17.88 -11.46 12.31
CA LYS A 64 18.27 -12.85 12.56
C LYS A 64 17.02 -13.57 13.10
N ALA A 65 16.75 -14.80 12.66
CA ALA A 65 15.53 -15.49 13.06
C ALA A 65 15.42 -15.68 14.58
N SER A 66 16.54 -15.91 15.26
CA SER A 66 16.60 -15.97 16.72
C SER A 66 16.25 -14.65 17.40
N ALA A 67 16.72 -13.52 16.86
CA ALA A 67 16.45 -12.19 17.40
C ALA A 67 14.95 -11.86 17.33
N LEU A 68 14.31 -12.15 16.22
CA LEU A 68 12.86 -11.94 16.07
C LEU A 68 12.05 -12.78 17.07
N GLN A 69 12.41 -14.06 17.25
CA GLN A 69 11.75 -14.95 18.21
C GLN A 69 11.90 -14.48 19.67
N ASN A 70 13.04 -13.88 20.00
CA ASN A 70 13.34 -13.36 21.34
C ASN A 70 12.79 -11.94 21.56
N GLY A 71 12.23 -11.27 20.55
CA GLY A 71 11.80 -9.88 20.63
C GLY A 71 12.97 -8.90 20.73
N GLU A 72 14.14 -9.26 20.18
CA GLU A 72 15.32 -8.42 20.07
C GLU A 72 15.22 -7.45 18.89
N MET A 73 16.18 -6.54 18.77
CA MET A 73 16.20 -5.53 17.72
C MET A 73 16.52 -6.13 16.35
N GLU A 74 16.02 -5.46 15.31
CA GLU A 74 16.39 -5.74 13.93
C GLU A 74 17.88 -5.51 13.67
N SER A 75 18.46 -6.28 12.75
CA SER A 75 19.82 -6.07 12.24
C SER A 75 19.87 -4.82 11.35
N ASP A 76 18.82 -4.58 10.58
CA ASP A 76 18.73 -3.43 9.68
C ASP A 76 17.27 -3.18 9.21
N ALA A 77 17.02 -2.00 8.63
CA ALA A 77 15.69 -1.62 8.18
C ALA A 77 15.73 -0.70 6.96
N ILE A 78 14.66 -0.76 6.15
CA ILE A 78 14.41 0.12 5.01
C ILE A 78 12.98 0.66 5.03
N GLY A 79 12.77 1.77 4.33
CA GLY A 79 11.45 2.38 4.16
C GLY A 79 11.22 2.89 2.76
N LEU A 80 10.13 2.48 2.15
CA LEU A 80 9.62 3.03 0.90
C LEU A 80 8.45 3.95 1.17
N ARG A 81 8.38 5.04 0.43
CA ARG A 81 7.32 6.06 0.52
C ARG A 81 6.85 6.40 -0.88
N PHE A 82 5.56 6.29 -1.12
CA PHE A 82 4.99 6.48 -2.46
C PHE A 82 4.00 7.64 -2.48
N ASN A 83 4.16 8.54 -3.46
CA ASN A 83 3.24 9.66 -3.70
C ASN A 83 3.34 10.08 -5.16
N GLU A 84 2.26 10.57 -5.74
CA GLU A 84 2.20 11.04 -7.14
C GLU A 84 3.21 12.18 -7.46
N ASN A 85 3.64 12.91 -6.43
CA ASN A 85 4.56 14.04 -6.58
C ASN A 85 6.04 13.64 -6.36
N TYR A 86 6.34 12.40 -6.03
CA TYR A 86 7.71 11.93 -5.87
C TYR A 86 8.30 11.51 -7.21
N THR A 87 9.62 11.55 -7.32
CA THR A 87 10.35 11.07 -8.49
C THR A 87 10.71 9.59 -8.33
N THR A 88 10.69 8.83 -9.43
CA THR A 88 11.05 7.40 -9.39
C THR A 88 12.58 7.20 -9.34
N ILE A 89 13.36 8.17 -9.78
CA ILE A 89 14.83 8.13 -9.74
C ILE A 89 15.29 8.86 -8.49
N GLY A 90 16.22 8.28 -7.74
CA GLY A 90 16.74 8.79 -6.47
C GLY A 90 16.92 10.30 -6.42
N SER A 91 16.40 10.90 -5.39
CA SER A 91 16.33 12.34 -5.17
C SER A 91 17.09 12.75 -3.90
N ASP A 92 17.26 14.05 -3.69
CA ASP A 92 17.84 14.60 -2.46
C ASP A 92 16.93 14.39 -1.22
N GLU A 93 15.69 13.93 -1.44
CA GLU A 93 14.75 13.60 -0.37
C GLU A 93 14.92 12.18 0.16
N ASP A 94 15.73 11.35 -0.50
CA ASP A 94 16.02 9.99 -0.10
C ASP A 94 17.13 9.94 0.94
N ALA A 95 17.03 8.99 1.87
CA ALA A 95 18.09 8.75 2.82
C ALA A 95 19.07 7.70 2.28
N SER A 96 20.31 8.13 2.00
CA SER A 96 21.37 7.20 1.61
C SER A 96 21.64 6.18 2.72
N LYS A 97 21.89 4.93 2.31
CA LYS A 97 22.25 3.86 3.23
C LYS A 97 23.63 4.12 3.85
N LEU A 98 23.66 4.14 5.18
CA LEU A 98 24.91 4.07 5.92
C LEU A 98 25.22 2.59 6.22
N ALA A 99 26.41 2.15 5.87
CA ALA A 99 26.80 0.76 6.07
C ALA A 99 26.86 0.40 7.58
N ASN A 100 26.29 -0.75 7.91
CA ASN A 100 26.42 -1.36 9.23
C ASN A 100 27.67 -2.22 9.29
N PRO A 101 28.27 -2.44 10.48
CA PRO A 101 29.36 -3.39 10.63
C PRO A 101 28.96 -4.85 10.31
N GLY A 102 27.72 -5.25 10.63
CA GLY A 102 27.14 -6.56 10.35
C GLY A 102 26.29 -6.57 9.07
N GLU A 103 25.12 -7.18 9.14
CA GLU A 103 24.20 -7.29 8.02
C GLU A 103 23.82 -5.91 7.48
N ASN A 104 23.73 -5.81 6.14
CA ASN A 104 23.26 -4.62 5.46
C ASN A 104 22.08 -4.95 4.57
N TYR A 105 21.03 -4.15 4.74
CA TYR A 105 19.80 -4.22 3.96
C TYR A 105 19.49 -2.85 3.36
N ALA A 106 19.30 -2.77 2.05
CA ALA A 106 19.14 -1.50 1.36
C ALA A 106 18.19 -1.62 0.15
N ILE A 107 17.62 -0.49 -0.25
CA ILE A 107 16.91 -0.31 -1.51
C ILE A 107 17.93 0.11 -2.56
N VAL A 108 17.86 -0.47 -3.77
CA VAL A 108 18.73 -0.11 -4.89
C VAL A 108 18.01 0.90 -5.78
N ASN A 109 18.36 2.17 -5.66
CA ASN A 109 17.83 3.24 -6.51
C ASN A 109 18.86 4.37 -6.63
N ASN A 110 19.60 4.41 -7.76
CA ASN A 110 20.72 5.32 -7.96
C ASN A 110 21.65 5.36 -6.73
N GLY A 111 22.18 4.18 -6.37
CA GLY A 111 22.92 3.91 -5.14
C GLY A 111 22.05 3.15 -4.14
N PHE A 112 22.52 3.09 -2.90
CA PHE A 112 21.86 2.36 -1.83
C PHE A 112 21.12 3.32 -0.90
N LYS A 113 19.85 3.01 -0.60
CA LYS A 113 18.97 3.84 0.21
C LYS A 113 18.47 3.08 1.45
N SER A 114 18.39 3.77 2.57
CA SER A 114 17.64 3.32 3.74
C SER A 114 16.17 3.76 3.66
N ILE A 115 15.93 4.96 3.10
CA ILE A 115 14.58 5.46 2.78
C ILE A 115 14.61 5.93 1.33
N ASP A 116 13.62 5.48 0.56
CA ASP A 116 13.46 5.85 -0.83
C ASP A 116 12.04 6.34 -1.08
N LYS A 117 11.93 7.52 -1.69
CA LYS A 117 10.67 8.16 -2.06
C LYS A 117 10.47 8.03 -3.55
N GLN A 118 9.41 7.37 -3.96
CA GLN A 118 9.10 7.11 -5.36
C GLN A 118 7.68 7.52 -5.72
N ASN A 119 7.44 7.70 -7.01
CA ASN A 119 6.08 7.78 -7.53
C ASN A 119 5.31 6.50 -7.19
N ILE A 120 3.97 6.56 -7.18
CA ILE A 120 3.14 5.37 -6.98
C ILE A 120 3.49 4.34 -8.06
N PRO A 121 3.85 3.10 -7.68
CA PRO A 121 4.20 2.07 -8.63
C PRO A 121 3.04 1.70 -9.55
N THR A 122 3.36 1.39 -10.79
CA THR A 122 2.44 0.85 -11.78
C THR A 122 2.72 -0.64 -12.02
N ASP A 123 1.88 -1.26 -12.84
CA ASP A 123 2.04 -2.67 -13.22
C ASP A 123 3.44 -2.96 -13.78
N GLY A 124 4.06 -4.03 -13.29
CA GLY A 124 5.39 -4.45 -13.68
C GLY A 124 6.56 -3.63 -13.11
N HIS A 125 6.29 -2.62 -12.27
CA HIS A 125 7.36 -1.91 -11.57
C HIS A 125 8.12 -2.86 -10.63
N GLN A 126 9.43 -2.70 -10.54
CA GLN A 126 10.30 -3.53 -9.70
C GLN A 126 11.22 -2.65 -8.87
N ILE A 127 11.45 -3.04 -7.62
CA ILE A 127 12.39 -2.40 -6.70
C ILE A 127 13.33 -3.48 -6.16
N ASP A 128 14.60 -3.37 -6.50
CA ASP A 128 15.61 -4.32 -6.05
C ASP A 128 16.01 -4.05 -4.61
N LEU A 129 16.18 -5.13 -3.85
CA LEU A 129 16.58 -5.12 -2.45
C LEU A 129 17.96 -5.77 -2.35
N LEU A 130 18.92 -5.01 -1.85
CA LEU A 130 20.27 -5.51 -1.59
C LEU A 130 20.37 -6.05 -0.17
N MET A 131 20.93 -7.25 -0.03
CA MET A 131 21.36 -7.80 1.26
C MET A 131 22.79 -8.32 1.18
N MET A 132 23.60 -8.05 2.21
CA MET A 132 24.98 -8.51 2.27
C MET A 132 25.45 -8.64 3.72
N ASN A 133 26.62 -9.28 3.87
CA ASN A 133 27.32 -9.49 5.14
C ASN A 133 26.49 -10.31 6.13
N TYR A 134 25.94 -11.43 5.66
CA TYR A 134 25.21 -12.37 6.50
C TYR A 134 26.13 -12.94 7.60
N GLU A 135 25.73 -12.82 8.86
CA GLU A 135 26.43 -13.36 10.03
C GLU A 135 25.76 -14.60 10.62
N ASP A 136 24.53 -14.91 10.19
CA ASP A 136 23.76 -16.08 10.60
C ASP A 136 23.31 -16.88 9.36
N THR A 137 22.67 -18.01 9.55
CA THR A 137 22.12 -18.87 8.48
C THR A 137 20.62 -18.76 8.32
N ALA A 138 19.91 -18.21 9.31
CA ALA A 138 18.45 -18.07 9.32
C ALA A 138 18.04 -16.63 9.62
N TYR A 139 17.20 -16.10 8.76
CA TYR A 139 16.72 -14.72 8.78
C TYR A 139 15.22 -14.60 8.59
N SER A 140 14.69 -13.46 9.00
CA SER A 140 13.30 -13.08 8.79
C SER A 140 13.22 -11.65 8.27
N LEU A 141 12.46 -11.43 7.19
CA LEU A 141 12.06 -10.12 6.72
C LEU A 141 10.64 -9.83 7.25
N SER A 142 10.52 -8.82 8.09
CA SER A 142 9.22 -8.34 8.52
C SER A 142 8.81 -7.15 7.66
N PHE A 143 7.61 -7.20 7.09
CA PHE A 143 7.03 -6.12 6.30
C PHE A 143 5.83 -5.52 7.02
N ASN A 144 5.70 -4.19 6.92
CA ASN A 144 4.54 -3.45 7.36
C ASN A 144 4.17 -2.46 6.27
N LEU A 145 2.97 -2.64 5.69
CA LEU A 145 2.41 -1.81 4.64
C LEU A 145 1.28 -0.96 5.21
N GLY A 146 1.16 0.28 4.75
CA GLY A 146 0.02 1.11 5.11
C GLY A 146 -0.42 2.00 3.97
N ASN A 147 -1.73 2.29 3.94
CA ASN A 147 -2.39 3.08 2.90
C ASN A 147 -2.14 2.57 1.47
N GLN A 148 -2.02 1.25 1.33
CA GLN A 148 -1.87 0.60 0.03
C GLN A 148 -3.13 0.83 -0.81
N PRO A 149 -3.00 1.28 -2.08
CA PRO A 149 -4.15 1.36 -2.99
C PRO A 149 -4.80 -0.01 -3.19
N GLU A 150 -6.13 -0.08 -3.15
CA GLU A 150 -6.88 -1.34 -3.39
C GLU A 150 -6.64 -1.93 -4.80
N THR A 151 -6.20 -1.06 -5.73
CA THR A 151 -5.87 -1.43 -7.11
C THR A 151 -4.44 -1.91 -7.28
N LEU A 152 -3.65 -2.01 -6.23
CA LEU A 152 -2.24 -2.34 -6.30
C LEU A 152 -1.91 -3.50 -5.37
N LYS A 153 -1.34 -4.56 -5.89
CA LYS A 153 -0.73 -5.65 -5.13
C LYS A 153 0.77 -5.51 -5.10
N VAL A 154 1.36 -5.95 -4.01
CA VAL A 154 2.82 -5.94 -3.78
C VAL A 154 3.28 -7.35 -3.49
N TYR A 155 4.37 -7.75 -4.10
CA TYR A 155 4.96 -9.07 -3.90
C TYR A 155 6.43 -8.95 -3.54
N LEU A 156 6.88 -9.81 -2.61
CA LEU A 156 8.28 -10.14 -2.42
C LEU A 156 8.62 -11.31 -3.34
N ASN A 157 9.66 -11.17 -4.14
CA ASN A 157 10.20 -12.22 -4.99
C ASN A 157 11.55 -12.68 -4.40
N ASP A 158 11.71 -13.99 -4.22
CA ASP A 158 12.97 -14.64 -3.89
C ASP A 158 13.50 -15.37 -5.13
N ASN A 159 14.51 -14.78 -5.76
CA ASN A 159 15.10 -15.30 -7.00
C ASN A 159 15.80 -16.64 -6.80
N TYR A 160 16.33 -16.92 -5.61
CA TYR A 160 16.97 -18.20 -5.30
C TYR A 160 15.96 -19.35 -5.20
N LEU A 161 14.84 -19.12 -4.50
CA LEU A 161 13.79 -20.12 -4.35
C LEU A 161 12.79 -20.11 -5.52
N ASN A 162 12.86 -19.09 -6.39
CA ASN A 162 11.89 -18.83 -7.46
C ASN A 162 10.46 -18.79 -6.93
N THR A 163 10.27 -18.07 -5.82
CA THR A 163 8.98 -17.90 -5.14
C THR A 163 8.54 -16.46 -5.13
N GLN A 164 7.23 -16.25 -5.16
CA GLN A 164 6.58 -14.95 -5.04
C GLN A 164 5.60 -14.99 -3.87
N THR A 165 5.71 -14.03 -2.96
CA THR A 165 4.87 -13.94 -1.76
C THR A 165 4.13 -12.60 -1.77
N GLU A 166 2.79 -12.60 -1.78
CA GLU A 166 2.00 -11.38 -1.68
C GLU A 166 2.20 -10.74 -0.30
N LEU A 167 2.56 -9.46 -0.29
CA LEU A 167 2.71 -8.68 0.93
C LEU A 167 1.38 -8.06 1.32
N THR A 168 0.98 -8.27 2.56
CA THR A 168 -0.20 -7.69 3.19
C THR A 168 0.20 -6.70 4.27
N GLU A 169 -0.77 -6.09 4.97
CA GLU A 169 -0.53 -5.06 5.98
C GLU A 169 0.60 -5.39 6.98
N SER A 170 0.70 -6.65 7.40
CA SER A 170 1.79 -7.12 8.28
C SER A 170 2.08 -8.58 7.97
N ILE A 171 3.29 -8.86 7.49
CA ILE A 171 3.72 -10.22 7.13
C ILE A 171 5.20 -10.40 7.42
N THR A 172 5.59 -11.64 7.77
CA THR A 172 6.98 -12.05 7.95
C THR A 172 7.32 -13.12 6.92
N TYR A 173 8.48 -12.99 6.29
CA TYR A 173 9.06 -13.96 5.35
C TYR A 173 10.34 -14.51 5.93
N ASP A 174 10.34 -15.82 6.25
CA ASP A 174 11.50 -16.51 6.78
C ASP A 174 12.33 -17.12 5.65
N PHE A 175 13.66 -16.98 5.73
CA PHE A 175 14.57 -17.55 4.75
C PHE A 175 15.88 -18.00 5.36
N THR A 176 16.59 -18.86 4.64
CA THR A 176 17.92 -19.35 5.04
C THR A 176 18.96 -19.00 3.99
N VAL A 177 20.21 -18.90 4.43
CA VAL A 177 21.37 -18.69 3.59
C VAL A 177 22.42 -19.78 3.88
N ASP A 178 23.13 -20.20 2.83
CA ASP A 178 24.27 -21.11 2.90
C ASP A 178 25.45 -20.47 2.15
N ALA A 179 26.51 -20.17 2.84
CA ALA A 179 27.71 -19.58 2.25
C ALA A 179 28.37 -20.44 1.16
N ASN A 180 28.05 -21.74 1.12
CA ASN A 180 28.54 -22.65 0.08
C ASN A 180 27.66 -22.64 -1.17
N VAL A 181 26.51 -21.97 -1.15
CA VAL A 181 25.55 -21.85 -2.25
C VAL A 181 25.48 -20.37 -2.66
N PRO A 182 26.24 -19.94 -3.69
CA PRO A 182 26.34 -18.53 -4.09
C PRO A 182 24.99 -17.86 -4.32
N GLU A 183 24.02 -18.58 -4.90
CA GLU A 183 22.69 -18.07 -5.20
C GLU A 183 21.89 -17.75 -3.93
N SER A 184 22.13 -18.45 -2.82
CA SER A 184 21.44 -18.22 -1.56
C SER A 184 21.88 -16.93 -0.85
N ILE A 185 23.12 -16.48 -1.12
CA ILE A 185 23.74 -15.26 -0.58
C ILE A 185 23.88 -14.15 -1.61
N ASP A 186 23.30 -14.31 -2.78
CA ASP A 186 23.33 -13.28 -3.83
C ASP A 186 22.73 -11.97 -3.31
N GLN A 187 23.42 -10.88 -3.56
CA GLN A 187 23.00 -9.55 -3.10
C GLN A 187 21.67 -9.10 -3.74
N ASN A 188 21.35 -9.62 -4.92
CA ASN A 188 20.14 -9.33 -5.68
C ASN A 188 19.09 -10.47 -5.55
N ARG A 189 19.19 -11.29 -4.52
CA ARG A 189 18.25 -12.39 -4.28
C ARG A 189 16.81 -11.93 -4.19
N PHE A 190 16.57 -10.75 -3.62
CA PHE A 190 15.23 -10.26 -3.34
C PHE A 190 14.89 -9.01 -4.13
N HIS A 191 13.63 -8.92 -4.59
CA HIS A 191 13.05 -7.70 -5.12
C HIS A 191 11.57 -7.62 -4.82
N LEU A 192 11.04 -6.39 -4.78
CA LEU A 192 9.60 -6.14 -4.76
C LEU A 192 9.10 -6.00 -6.18
N SER A 193 7.93 -6.56 -6.47
CA SER A 193 7.19 -6.32 -7.71
C SER A 193 5.78 -5.86 -7.41
N PHE A 194 5.21 -5.10 -8.34
CA PHE A 194 3.90 -4.48 -8.20
C PHE A 194 3.01 -4.91 -9.36
N GLU A 195 1.75 -5.21 -9.05
CA GLU A 195 0.73 -5.61 -10.01
C GLU A 195 -0.50 -4.73 -9.83
N GLU A 196 -0.92 -4.06 -10.90
CA GLU A 196 -2.19 -3.36 -10.90
C GLU A 196 -3.33 -4.36 -11.01
N VAL A 197 -4.14 -4.42 -9.95
CA VAL A 197 -5.40 -5.16 -9.99
C VAL A 197 -6.45 -4.19 -10.53
N PRO A 198 -7.00 -4.43 -11.72
CA PRO A 198 -8.11 -3.62 -12.17
C PRO A 198 -9.18 -3.66 -11.08
N LEU A 199 -9.79 -2.51 -10.77
CA LEU A 199 -11.01 -2.46 -9.95
C LEU A 199 -12.05 -3.37 -10.61
N ASN A 200 -11.83 -4.66 -10.42
CA ASN A 200 -12.77 -5.65 -10.86
C ASN A 200 -13.96 -5.49 -9.90
N ASN A 201 -15.05 -4.91 -10.39
CA ASN A 201 -16.34 -5.29 -9.84
C ASN A 201 -16.25 -6.80 -9.65
N GLN A 202 -16.11 -7.25 -8.39
CA GLN A 202 -16.16 -8.67 -8.04
C GLN A 202 -17.18 -9.26 -8.99
N ASN A 203 -16.87 -10.36 -9.68
CA ASN A 203 -17.70 -10.95 -10.71
C ASN A 203 -19.14 -11.12 -10.21
N PHE A 204 -19.81 -9.99 -10.04
CA PHE A 204 -21.23 -9.93 -9.74
C PHE A 204 -21.89 -10.38 -11.03
N ASN A 205 -22.05 -11.70 -11.10
CA ASN A 205 -22.71 -12.29 -12.25
C ASN A 205 -24.13 -11.79 -12.28
N ALA A 206 -24.37 -10.76 -13.12
CA ALA A 206 -25.70 -10.19 -13.34
C ALA A 206 -26.75 -11.27 -13.67
N GLY A 207 -26.32 -12.47 -14.09
CA GLY A 207 -27.15 -13.65 -14.27
C GLY A 207 -27.73 -14.23 -12.97
N GLN A 208 -27.08 -14.01 -11.82
CA GLN A 208 -27.54 -14.50 -10.52
C GLN A 208 -28.65 -13.64 -9.91
N VAL A 209 -28.82 -12.39 -10.35
CA VAL A 209 -29.95 -11.54 -9.95
C VAL A 209 -31.15 -11.90 -10.81
N ARG A 210 -32.25 -12.33 -10.20
CA ARG A 210 -33.49 -12.68 -10.89
C ARG A 210 -34.58 -11.70 -10.50
N LEU A 211 -35.33 -11.23 -11.51
CA LEU A 211 -36.50 -10.38 -11.35
C LEU A 211 -37.70 -11.13 -11.86
N TYR A 212 -38.69 -11.36 -11.00
CA TYR A 212 -39.92 -12.08 -11.35
C TYR A 212 -41.13 -11.59 -10.57
N PRO A 213 -42.36 -11.80 -11.12
CA PRO A 213 -42.62 -12.25 -12.45
C PRO A 213 -42.29 -11.18 -13.51
N ASN A 214 -41.94 -11.60 -14.71
CA ASN A 214 -41.78 -10.70 -15.85
C ASN A 214 -42.50 -11.34 -17.07
N PRO A 215 -43.62 -10.80 -17.50
CA PRO A 215 -44.28 -9.54 -17.12
C PRO A 215 -44.85 -9.49 -15.70
N VAL A 216 -44.76 -8.29 -15.08
CA VAL A 216 -45.25 -8.02 -13.72
C VAL A 216 -46.58 -7.27 -13.73
N VAL A 217 -47.46 -7.56 -12.75
CA VAL A 217 -48.73 -6.85 -12.55
C VAL A 217 -48.61 -5.88 -11.36
N ASN A 218 -48.43 -6.37 -10.15
CA ASN A 218 -48.44 -5.53 -8.94
C ASN A 218 -47.10 -5.53 -8.19
N GLN A 219 -46.50 -6.70 -8.03
CA GLN A 219 -45.27 -6.85 -7.23
C GLN A 219 -44.19 -7.56 -8.01
N LEU A 220 -43.02 -6.96 -8.01
CA LEU A 220 -41.81 -7.49 -8.58
C LEU A 220 -40.91 -8.00 -7.45
N GLN A 221 -40.49 -9.25 -7.52
CA GLN A 221 -39.53 -9.85 -6.58
C GLN A 221 -38.14 -9.80 -7.17
N ILE A 222 -37.18 -9.42 -6.34
CA ILE A 222 -35.73 -9.44 -6.64
C ILE A 222 -35.12 -10.56 -5.84
N GLU A 223 -34.56 -11.54 -6.51
CA GLU A 223 -33.84 -12.66 -5.92
C GLU A 223 -32.35 -12.47 -6.11
N LEU A 224 -31.59 -12.59 -5.02
CA LEU A 224 -30.15 -12.42 -4.94
C LEU A 224 -29.51 -13.66 -4.30
N PRO A 225 -28.21 -13.92 -4.53
CA PRO A 225 -27.45 -14.88 -3.73
C PRO A 225 -27.46 -14.50 -2.24
N ALA A 226 -27.42 -15.49 -1.34
CA ALA A 226 -27.55 -15.30 0.11
C ALA A 226 -26.46 -14.37 0.73
N SER A 227 -25.34 -14.18 0.05
CA SER A 227 -24.22 -13.33 0.50
C SER A 227 -24.29 -11.89 -0.01
N VAL A 228 -25.34 -11.51 -0.75
CA VAL A 228 -25.46 -10.21 -1.43
C VAL A 228 -26.67 -9.44 -0.87
N GLU A 229 -26.43 -8.21 -0.40
CA GLU A 229 -27.47 -7.34 0.14
C GLU A 229 -27.85 -6.24 -0.85
N ILE A 230 -29.12 -5.81 -0.82
CA ILE A 230 -29.64 -4.68 -1.64
C ILE A 230 -29.28 -3.36 -0.94
N ASN A 231 -28.52 -2.51 -1.63
CA ASN A 231 -28.28 -1.14 -1.20
C ASN A 231 -29.37 -0.19 -1.72
N SER A 232 -29.72 -0.32 -3.00
CA SER A 232 -30.83 0.45 -3.59
C SER A 232 -31.43 -0.25 -4.82
N VAL A 233 -32.73 0.00 -5.05
CA VAL A 233 -33.45 -0.41 -6.26
C VAL A 233 -34.06 0.83 -6.88
N GLN A 234 -33.79 1.08 -8.14
CA GLN A 234 -34.32 2.22 -8.89
C GLN A 234 -35.02 1.71 -10.14
N VAL A 235 -36.22 2.25 -10.44
CA VAL A 235 -36.98 1.91 -11.63
C VAL A 235 -37.06 3.13 -12.55
N PHE A 236 -36.69 2.92 -13.80
CA PHE A 236 -36.69 3.96 -14.83
C PHE A 236 -37.69 3.64 -15.96
N ASN A 237 -38.36 4.64 -16.47
CA ASN A 237 -39.16 4.52 -17.68
C ASN A 237 -38.26 4.55 -18.93
N THR A 238 -38.86 4.40 -20.12
CA THR A 238 -38.13 4.41 -21.40
C THR A 238 -37.49 5.75 -21.77
N LEU A 239 -37.89 6.83 -21.10
CA LEU A 239 -37.29 8.17 -21.25
C LEU A 239 -36.11 8.38 -20.29
N GLY A 240 -35.74 7.35 -19.49
CA GLY A 240 -34.66 7.44 -18.48
C GLY A 240 -35.04 8.19 -17.19
N GLN A 241 -36.35 8.51 -17.02
CA GLN A 241 -36.79 9.16 -15.79
C GLN A 241 -36.97 8.12 -14.69
N LYS A 242 -36.43 8.41 -13.50
CA LYS A 242 -36.60 7.58 -12.32
C LYS A 242 -38.02 7.73 -11.77
N VAL A 243 -38.77 6.63 -11.76
CA VAL A 243 -40.20 6.59 -11.37
C VAL A 243 -40.41 5.94 -9.99
N LEU A 244 -39.45 5.18 -9.48
CA LEU A 244 -39.52 4.53 -8.17
C LEU A 244 -38.14 4.31 -7.60
N THR A 245 -38.01 4.38 -6.26
CA THR A 245 -36.81 4.01 -5.51
C THR A 245 -37.22 3.27 -4.24
N THR A 246 -36.53 2.18 -3.91
CA THR A 246 -36.69 1.40 -2.67
C THR A 246 -35.41 0.68 -2.29
N THR A 247 -35.31 0.14 -1.07
CA THR A 247 -34.25 -0.75 -0.63
C THR A 247 -34.73 -2.18 -0.39
N GLN A 248 -36.00 -2.45 -0.71
CA GLN A 248 -36.61 -3.75 -0.46
C GLN A 248 -36.50 -4.66 -1.68
N SER A 249 -36.36 -5.96 -1.43
CA SER A 249 -36.36 -7.00 -2.47
C SER A 249 -37.75 -7.21 -3.13
N GLN A 250 -38.82 -6.75 -2.48
CA GLN A 250 -40.16 -6.79 -2.99
C GLN A 250 -40.63 -5.37 -3.38
N VAL A 251 -40.78 -5.12 -4.65
CA VAL A 251 -41.06 -3.80 -5.23
C VAL A 251 -42.51 -3.71 -5.69
N ASP A 252 -43.26 -2.79 -5.09
CA ASP A 252 -44.65 -2.50 -5.53
C ASP A 252 -44.62 -1.62 -6.78
N VAL A 253 -45.02 -2.20 -7.90
CA VAL A 253 -45.13 -1.53 -9.22
C VAL A 253 -46.59 -1.31 -9.65
N SER A 254 -47.55 -1.50 -8.75
CA SER A 254 -48.99 -1.41 -9.04
C SER A 254 -49.39 -0.05 -9.58
N ARG A 255 -48.70 1.02 -9.16
CA ARG A 255 -48.98 2.41 -9.57
C ARG A 255 -48.34 2.81 -10.89
N LEU A 256 -47.49 1.96 -11.47
CA LEU A 256 -46.84 2.24 -12.74
C LEU A 256 -47.82 1.92 -13.91
N ALA A 257 -47.77 2.73 -14.93
CA ALA A 257 -48.53 2.48 -16.17
C ALA A 257 -48.02 1.22 -16.88
N SER A 258 -48.85 0.56 -17.67
CA SER A 258 -48.40 -0.56 -18.50
C SER A 258 -47.31 -0.09 -19.48
N GLY A 259 -46.19 -0.85 -19.56
CA GLY A 259 -45.07 -0.45 -20.37
C GLY A 259 -43.76 -1.20 -20.03
N VAL A 260 -42.69 -0.74 -20.67
CA VAL A 260 -41.34 -1.27 -20.45
C VAL A 260 -40.61 -0.37 -19.48
N TYR A 261 -39.92 -0.98 -18.51
CA TYR A 261 -39.09 -0.31 -17.49
C TYR A 261 -37.74 -0.97 -17.38
N VAL A 262 -36.77 -0.20 -16.94
CA VAL A 262 -35.45 -0.69 -16.53
C VAL A 262 -35.37 -0.63 -15.01
N VAL A 263 -35.09 -1.76 -14.38
CA VAL A 263 -34.84 -1.87 -12.94
C VAL A 263 -33.34 -1.96 -12.73
N GLU A 264 -32.79 -1.01 -12.01
CA GLU A 264 -31.40 -0.97 -11.58
C GLU A 264 -31.34 -1.37 -10.12
N VAL A 265 -30.59 -2.43 -9.84
CA VAL A 265 -30.36 -2.95 -8.48
C VAL A 265 -28.90 -2.72 -8.13
N GLU A 266 -28.67 -1.91 -7.13
CA GLU A 266 -27.36 -1.69 -6.53
C GLU A 266 -27.24 -2.58 -5.28
N THR A 267 -26.17 -3.34 -5.21
CA THR A 267 -25.96 -4.33 -4.16
C THR A 267 -24.60 -4.15 -3.53
N SER A 268 -24.33 -4.84 -2.42
CA SER A 268 -23.00 -4.90 -1.79
C SER A 268 -21.91 -5.46 -2.70
N ALA A 269 -22.28 -6.22 -3.76
CA ALA A 269 -21.35 -6.86 -4.69
C ALA A 269 -21.26 -6.17 -6.07
N GLY A 270 -22.07 -5.13 -6.33
CA GLY A 270 -22.07 -4.41 -7.60
C GLY A 270 -23.47 -4.02 -8.07
N LYS A 271 -23.57 -3.49 -9.30
CA LYS A 271 -24.79 -2.93 -9.88
C LYS A 271 -25.25 -3.75 -11.07
N VAL A 272 -26.56 -3.99 -11.16
CA VAL A 272 -27.18 -4.70 -12.29
C VAL A 272 -28.42 -3.98 -12.78
N SER A 273 -28.59 -3.94 -14.10
CA SER A 273 -29.78 -3.39 -14.74
C SER A 273 -30.50 -4.48 -15.52
N LYS A 274 -31.83 -4.60 -15.33
CA LYS A 274 -32.67 -5.57 -16.04
C LYS A 274 -33.97 -4.92 -16.54
N LYS A 275 -34.39 -5.36 -17.71
CA LYS A 275 -35.62 -4.93 -18.30
C LYS A 275 -36.82 -5.73 -17.78
N ILE A 276 -37.90 -5.07 -17.41
CA ILE A 276 -39.20 -5.67 -17.06
C ILE A 276 -40.31 -5.12 -17.93
N ILE A 277 -41.39 -5.87 -18.01
CA ILE A 277 -42.65 -5.48 -18.70
C ILE A 277 -43.72 -5.40 -17.63
N LYS A 278 -44.31 -4.21 -17.45
CA LYS A 278 -45.48 -3.96 -16.61
C LYS A 278 -46.74 -4.15 -17.44
N LYS A 279 -47.63 -5.02 -16.96
CA LYS A 279 -48.99 -5.22 -17.52
C LYS A 279 -50.02 -4.36 -16.82
#